data_74047d17fcb677301d1958019b11700e
#
_entry.id   74047d17fcb677301d1958019b11700e
#
_cell.length_a   1.000
_cell.length_b   1.000
_cell.length_c   1.000
_cell.angle_alpha   90.00
_cell.angle_beta   90.00
_cell.angle_gamma   90.00
#
_symmetry.space_group_name_H-M   'P 1'
#
loop_
_entity.id
_entity.type
_entity.pdbx_description
1 polymer ?
#
loop_
_entity_poly.entity_id
_entity_poly.type
_entity_poly.pdbx_seq_one_letter_code
_entity_poly.pdbx_strand_id
1 'polypeptide(L)'
;MNISAMLRAFCDAVERRDGTAFAALFIEDGVYHDVFYGAFEGRAGIAAMIEEHFYRTAADFRWDMHAPVSDGETLYARYTFSYRSLLPEAKGARAMFEGVAIMKLRDGRIAEYREVANTAPAFVDMNFAPERIARIAAKQGAALKARPEMRRHLAE
;
A
#
# COMPACT_ATOMS: atom_id res chain seq x y z
N MET A 1 -10.19 -6.40 -19.93
CA MET A 1 -9.12 -6.53 -18.90
C MET A 1 -9.49 -7.64 -17.93
N ASN A 2 -8.55 -8.54 -17.60
CA ASN A 2 -8.79 -9.58 -16.59
C ASN A 2 -8.30 -9.06 -15.22
N ILE A 3 -9.23 -8.56 -14.40
CA ILE A 3 -8.96 -7.98 -13.07
C ILE A 3 -8.23 -8.99 -12.17
N SER A 4 -8.69 -10.24 -12.14
CA SER A 4 -8.06 -11.27 -11.29
C SER A 4 -6.61 -11.55 -11.70
N ALA A 5 -6.30 -11.52 -12.99
CA ALA A 5 -4.93 -11.69 -13.47
C ALA A 5 -4.05 -10.48 -13.11
N MET A 6 -4.59 -9.26 -13.23
CA MET A 6 -3.88 -8.03 -12.83
C MET A 6 -3.56 -8.02 -11.34
N LEU A 7 -4.53 -8.37 -10.48
CA LEU A 7 -4.32 -8.41 -9.03
C LEU A 7 -3.32 -9.49 -8.60
N ARG A 8 -3.34 -10.67 -9.25
CA ARG A 8 -2.29 -11.67 -9.01
C ARG A 8 -0.92 -11.16 -9.41
N ALA A 9 -0.78 -10.58 -10.61
CA ALA A 9 0.50 -10.00 -11.06
C ALA A 9 1.00 -8.89 -10.11
N PHE A 10 0.09 -8.10 -9.55
CA PHE A 10 0.39 -7.06 -8.57
C PHE A 10 1.01 -7.66 -7.30
N CYS A 11 0.36 -8.65 -6.69
CA CYS A 11 0.85 -9.34 -5.50
C CYS A 11 2.17 -10.08 -5.76
N ASP A 12 2.21 -10.88 -6.84
CA ASP A 12 3.39 -11.66 -7.22
C ASP A 12 4.64 -10.80 -7.46
N ALA A 13 4.48 -9.62 -8.07
CA ALA A 13 5.61 -8.73 -8.34
C ALA A 13 6.21 -8.19 -7.04
N VAL A 14 5.38 -7.84 -6.05
CA VAL A 14 5.86 -7.41 -4.72
C VAL A 14 6.60 -8.56 -4.02
N GLU A 15 6.00 -9.75 -3.97
CA GLU A 15 6.58 -10.92 -3.30
C GLU A 15 7.91 -11.35 -3.91
N ARG A 16 8.10 -11.15 -5.22
CA ARG A 16 9.37 -11.45 -5.93
C ARG A 16 10.37 -10.29 -5.95
N ARG A 17 10.04 -9.15 -5.35
CA ARG A 17 10.85 -7.93 -5.42
C ARG A 17 11.08 -7.47 -6.87
N ASP A 18 10.09 -7.62 -7.72
CA ASP A 18 10.14 -7.25 -9.14
C ASP A 18 9.47 -5.89 -9.35
N GLY A 19 10.20 -4.81 -9.04
CA GLY A 19 9.71 -3.44 -9.19
C GLY A 19 9.35 -3.09 -10.63
N THR A 20 10.09 -3.62 -11.60
CA THR A 20 9.82 -3.41 -13.02
C THR A 20 8.49 -4.04 -13.44
N ALA A 21 8.24 -5.30 -13.07
CA ALA A 21 6.96 -5.96 -13.34
C ALA A 21 5.81 -5.28 -12.62
N PHE A 22 6.03 -4.84 -11.37
CA PHE A 22 5.03 -4.08 -10.61
C PHE A 22 4.67 -2.76 -11.29
N ALA A 23 5.66 -1.96 -11.65
CA ALA A 23 5.48 -0.67 -12.32
C ALA A 23 4.81 -0.79 -13.70
N ALA A 24 5.01 -1.89 -14.41
CA ALA A 24 4.38 -2.16 -15.72
C ALA A 24 2.85 -2.29 -15.63
N LEU A 25 2.28 -2.55 -14.45
CA LEU A 25 0.84 -2.57 -14.21
C LEU A 25 0.23 -1.16 -14.19
N PHE A 26 1.05 -0.14 -14.02
CA PHE A 26 0.64 1.26 -13.99
C PHE A 26 0.77 1.91 -15.38
N ILE A 27 0.02 2.98 -15.59
CA ILE A 27 0.28 3.90 -16.71
C ILE A 27 1.62 4.61 -16.47
N GLU A 28 2.16 5.29 -17.49
CA GLU A 28 3.48 5.95 -17.45
C GLU A 28 3.60 6.96 -16.29
N ASP A 29 2.58 7.81 -16.15
CA ASP A 29 2.42 8.85 -15.14
C ASP A 29 1.59 8.40 -13.93
N GLY A 30 1.51 7.10 -13.69
CA GLY A 30 0.75 6.53 -12.57
C GLY A 30 1.28 6.93 -11.20
N VAL A 31 0.41 6.90 -10.19
CA VAL A 31 0.76 7.28 -8.82
C VAL A 31 0.38 6.16 -7.85
N TYR A 32 1.32 5.81 -6.97
CA TYR A 32 1.08 4.92 -5.84
C TYR A 32 1.18 5.70 -4.53
N HIS A 33 0.09 5.75 -3.77
CA HIS A 33 0.08 6.37 -2.44
C HIS A 33 0.27 5.29 -1.38
N ASP A 34 1.48 5.24 -0.82
CA ASP A 34 1.81 4.31 0.26
C ASP A 34 1.42 4.89 1.62
N VAL A 35 0.90 4.04 2.53
CA VAL A 35 0.45 4.48 3.85
C VAL A 35 1.59 4.88 4.80
N PHE A 36 2.82 4.45 4.52
CA PHE A 36 4.00 4.74 5.35
C PHE A 36 4.93 5.78 4.73
N TYR A 37 5.15 5.70 3.41
CA TYR A 37 6.18 6.47 2.72
C TYR A 37 5.62 7.67 1.94
N GLY A 38 4.30 7.71 1.67
CA GLY A 38 3.68 8.75 0.87
C GLY A 38 3.56 8.38 -0.62
N ALA A 39 3.58 9.38 -1.50
CA ALA A 39 3.35 9.17 -2.93
C ALA A 39 4.63 8.82 -3.70
N PHE A 40 4.51 7.86 -4.61
CA PHE A 40 5.53 7.53 -5.62
C PHE A 40 4.92 7.75 -7.00
N GLU A 41 5.56 8.60 -7.81
CA GLU A 41 5.05 9.06 -9.09
C GLU A 41 5.84 8.44 -10.25
N GLY A 42 5.11 8.05 -11.29
CA GLY A 42 5.66 7.43 -12.48
C GLY A 42 6.22 6.04 -12.26
N ARG A 43 6.40 5.28 -13.34
CA ARG A 43 6.87 3.90 -13.26
C ARG A 43 8.24 3.76 -12.59
N ALA A 44 9.15 4.70 -12.83
CA ALA A 44 10.48 4.64 -12.21
C ALA A 44 10.41 4.79 -10.68
N GLY A 45 9.60 5.74 -10.17
CA GLY A 45 9.38 5.92 -8.74
C GLY A 45 8.68 4.72 -8.11
N ILE A 46 7.67 4.17 -8.79
CA ILE A 46 6.92 2.98 -8.34
C ILE A 46 7.81 1.73 -8.29
N ALA A 47 8.69 1.53 -9.28
CA ALA A 47 9.66 0.43 -9.25
C ALA A 47 10.64 0.57 -8.08
N ALA A 48 11.20 1.75 -7.89
CA ALA A 48 12.13 2.05 -6.78
C ALA A 48 11.46 1.86 -5.40
N MET A 49 10.16 2.15 -5.27
CA MET A 49 9.41 1.88 -4.04
C MET A 49 9.51 0.41 -3.65
N ILE A 50 9.28 -0.51 -4.57
CA ILE A 50 9.38 -1.95 -4.31
C ILE A 50 10.82 -2.34 -4.01
N GLU A 51 11.76 -1.98 -4.88
CA GLU A 51 13.14 -2.48 -4.84
C GLU A 51 13.98 -1.90 -3.70
N GLU A 52 13.74 -0.63 -3.34
CA GLU A 52 14.57 0.12 -2.40
C GLU A 52 13.86 0.39 -1.06
N HIS A 53 12.55 0.69 -1.06
CA HIS A 53 11.84 1.06 0.17
C HIS A 53 11.23 -0.15 0.89
N PHE A 54 10.44 -0.98 0.20
CA PHE A 54 9.78 -2.13 0.84
C PHE A 54 10.80 -3.11 1.41
N TYR A 55 11.81 -3.47 0.63
CA TYR A 55 12.82 -4.45 1.01
C TYR A 55 14.00 -3.89 1.82
N ARG A 56 13.94 -2.63 2.22
CA ARG A 56 14.97 -2.03 3.09
C ARG A 56 14.94 -2.60 4.51
N THR A 57 13.75 -2.71 5.08
CA THR A 57 13.54 -3.10 6.48
C THR A 57 12.55 -4.26 6.65
N ALA A 58 12.20 -4.91 5.56
CA ALA A 58 11.26 -6.03 5.54
C ALA A 58 11.64 -7.09 4.49
N ALA A 59 11.16 -8.30 4.68
CA ALA A 59 11.33 -9.44 3.79
C ALA A 59 10.12 -10.38 3.89
N ASP A 60 10.09 -11.43 3.07
CA ASP A 60 9.04 -12.45 3.08
C ASP A 60 7.64 -11.84 3.00
N PHE A 61 7.42 -10.95 2.04
CA PHE A 61 6.12 -10.36 1.79
C PHE A 61 5.13 -11.42 1.34
N ARG A 62 3.88 -11.30 1.83
CA ARG A 62 2.72 -12.04 1.38
C ARG A 62 1.58 -11.06 1.21
N TRP A 63 1.01 -11.03 0.04
CA TRP A 63 -0.08 -10.12 -0.30
C TRP A 63 -1.17 -10.85 -1.05
N ASP A 64 -2.35 -10.92 -0.48
CA ASP A 64 -3.53 -11.55 -1.09
C ASP A 64 -4.63 -10.53 -1.30
N MET A 65 -5.17 -10.47 -2.50
CA MET A 65 -6.33 -9.63 -2.85
C MET A 65 -7.59 -10.49 -2.91
N HIS A 66 -8.66 -10.01 -2.26
CA HIS A 66 -9.92 -10.74 -2.09
C HIS A 66 -11.11 -9.95 -2.61
N ALA A 67 -12.08 -10.65 -3.18
CA ALA A 67 -13.41 -10.14 -3.55
C ALA A 67 -13.35 -8.79 -4.32
N PRO A 68 -12.66 -8.72 -5.46
CA PRO A 68 -12.57 -7.47 -6.21
C PRO A 68 -13.92 -7.06 -6.79
N VAL A 69 -14.21 -5.76 -6.74
CA VAL A 69 -15.39 -5.14 -7.35
C VAL A 69 -14.94 -3.97 -8.21
N SER A 70 -15.41 -3.90 -9.45
CA SER A 70 -15.04 -2.83 -10.38
C SER A 70 -16.18 -2.45 -11.30
N ASP A 71 -16.28 -1.16 -11.62
CA ASP A 71 -17.12 -0.61 -12.69
C ASP A 71 -16.37 -0.38 -14.03
N GLY A 72 -15.09 -0.78 -14.08
CA GLY A 72 -14.21 -0.57 -15.22
C GLY A 72 -13.28 0.65 -15.08
N GLU A 73 -13.62 1.63 -14.28
CA GLU A 73 -12.83 2.83 -14.00
C GLU A 73 -12.25 2.83 -12.58
N THR A 74 -12.97 2.25 -11.63
CA THR A 74 -12.54 2.11 -10.24
C THR A 74 -12.59 0.64 -9.84
N LEU A 75 -11.56 0.20 -9.13
CA LEU A 75 -11.44 -1.14 -8.59
C LEU A 75 -11.21 -1.07 -7.08
N TYR A 76 -12.01 -1.82 -6.34
CA TYR A 76 -11.84 -2.05 -4.91
C TYR A 76 -11.53 -3.52 -4.67
N ALA A 77 -10.58 -3.81 -3.81
CA ALA A 77 -10.30 -5.16 -3.35
C ALA A 77 -9.88 -5.14 -1.88
N ARG A 78 -10.52 -5.96 -1.04
CA ARG A 78 -10.00 -6.21 0.30
C ARG A 78 -8.67 -6.96 0.16
N TYR A 79 -7.72 -6.68 1.02
CA TYR A 79 -6.47 -7.41 1.04
C TYR A 79 -6.04 -7.82 2.44
N THR A 80 -5.23 -8.86 2.50
CA THR A 80 -4.43 -9.26 3.65
C THR A 80 -2.95 -9.15 3.26
N PHE A 81 -2.15 -8.60 4.16
CA PHE A 81 -0.75 -8.29 3.90
C PHE A 81 0.12 -8.62 5.11
N SER A 82 1.24 -9.25 4.88
CA SER A 82 2.20 -9.51 5.94
C SER A 82 3.63 -9.51 5.42
N TYR A 83 4.57 -9.27 6.32
CA TYR A 83 6.00 -9.33 6.03
C TYR A 83 6.78 -9.64 7.29
N ARG A 84 7.99 -10.15 7.13
CA ARG A 84 8.93 -10.30 8.22
C ARG A 84 9.72 -9.01 8.39
N SER A 85 9.60 -8.39 9.56
CA SER A 85 10.35 -7.17 9.87
C SER A 85 11.83 -7.49 10.09
N LEU A 86 12.70 -6.66 9.49
CA LEU A 86 14.15 -6.68 9.69
C LEU A 86 14.61 -5.63 10.69
N LEU A 87 13.69 -4.86 11.28
CA LEU A 87 14.01 -3.91 12.34
C LEU A 87 14.48 -4.65 13.60
N PRO A 88 15.56 -4.18 14.27
CA PRO A 88 16.12 -4.86 15.45
C PRO A 88 15.10 -5.09 16.56
N GLU A 89 14.26 -4.10 16.85
CA GLU A 89 13.23 -4.18 17.89
C GLU A 89 12.14 -5.23 17.62
N ALA A 90 11.89 -5.53 16.35
CA ALA A 90 10.90 -6.52 15.94
C ALA A 90 11.38 -7.97 16.14
N LYS A 91 12.67 -8.19 16.29
CA LYS A 91 13.28 -9.53 16.51
C LYS A 91 12.83 -10.58 15.49
N GLY A 92 12.67 -10.16 14.23
CA GLY A 92 12.23 -11.01 13.12
C GLY A 92 10.74 -11.36 13.13
N ALA A 93 9.92 -10.66 13.91
CA ALA A 93 8.48 -10.89 13.94
C ALA A 93 7.82 -10.66 12.56
N ARG A 94 6.76 -11.42 12.30
CA ARG A 94 5.89 -11.20 11.15
C ARG A 94 4.83 -10.17 11.49
N ALA A 95 4.89 -9.03 10.85
CA ALA A 95 3.88 -7.99 10.94
C ALA A 95 2.73 -8.28 9.98
N MET A 96 1.48 -8.08 10.42
CA MET A 96 0.28 -8.34 9.63
C MET A 96 -0.71 -7.21 9.76
N PHE A 97 -1.36 -6.86 8.65
CA PHE A 97 -2.51 -5.97 8.63
C PHE A 97 -3.40 -6.25 7.42
N GLU A 98 -4.55 -5.65 7.40
CA GLU A 98 -5.50 -5.72 6.29
C GLU A 98 -5.98 -4.34 5.91
N GLY A 99 -6.54 -4.24 4.71
CA GLY A 99 -7.10 -3.01 4.21
C GLY A 99 -7.95 -3.22 2.97
N VAL A 100 -8.30 -2.09 2.35
CA VAL A 100 -8.98 -2.04 1.07
C VAL A 100 -8.12 -1.24 0.11
N ALA A 101 -7.70 -1.89 -0.98
CA ALA A 101 -7.07 -1.25 -2.12
C ALA A 101 -8.12 -0.51 -2.94
N ILE A 102 -7.80 0.69 -3.38
CA ILE A 102 -8.63 1.57 -4.21
C ILE A 102 -7.79 1.95 -5.41
N MET A 103 -8.17 1.46 -6.60
CA MET A 103 -7.42 1.69 -7.82
C MET A 103 -8.27 2.46 -8.82
N LYS A 104 -7.74 3.56 -9.37
CA LYS A 104 -8.28 4.17 -10.59
C LYS A 104 -7.65 3.50 -11.79
N LEU A 105 -8.47 3.13 -12.76
CA LEU A 105 -8.05 2.41 -13.97
C LEU A 105 -8.18 3.33 -15.19
N ARG A 106 -7.19 3.27 -16.08
CA ARG A 106 -7.17 3.94 -17.38
C ARG A 106 -6.53 3.01 -18.40
N ASP A 107 -7.23 2.75 -19.51
CA ASP A 107 -6.74 1.87 -20.59
C ASP A 107 -6.24 0.49 -20.11
N GLY A 108 -6.96 -0.09 -19.13
CA GLY A 108 -6.64 -1.40 -18.58
C GLY A 108 -5.43 -1.45 -17.66
N ARG A 109 -4.93 -0.29 -17.20
CA ARG A 109 -3.81 -0.17 -16.25
C ARG A 109 -4.20 0.70 -15.08
N ILE A 110 -3.41 0.63 -14.02
CA ILE A 110 -3.60 1.42 -12.80
C ILE A 110 -3.08 2.83 -13.06
N ALA A 111 -3.96 3.83 -12.96
CA ALA A 111 -3.59 5.25 -13.00
C ALA A 111 -3.24 5.77 -11.61
N GLU A 112 -3.97 5.32 -10.59
CA GLU A 112 -3.74 5.71 -9.21
C GLU A 112 -4.06 4.54 -8.29
N TYR A 113 -3.19 4.29 -7.33
CA TYR A 113 -3.40 3.36 -6.22
C TYR A 113 -3.48 4.12 -4.91
N ARG A 114 -4.50 3.84 -4.14
CA ARG A 114 -4.67 4.25 -2.75
C ARG A 114 -5.13 3.07 -1.91
N GLU A 115 -5.03 3.21 -0.61
CA GLU A 115 -5.57 2.22 0.31
C GLU A 115 -6.10 2.86 1.59
N VAL A 116 -7.04 2.16 2.22
CA VAL A 116 -7.42 2.37 3.61
C VAL A 116 -7.02 1.13 4.37
N ALA A 117 -6.11 1.25 5.31
CA ALA A 117 -5.52 0.11 6.01
C ALA A 117 -5.58 0.28 7.53
N ASN A 118 -5.83 -0.81 8.23
CA ASN A 118 -5.68 -0.89 9.68
C ASN A 118 -4.25 -1.36 10.01
N THR A 119 -3.31 -0.42 10.07
CA THR A 119 -1.88 -0.71 10.26
C THR A 119 -1.45 -0.91 11.71
N ALA A 120 -2.27 -0.51 12.70
CA ALA A 120 -1.92 -0.57 14.11
C ALA A 120 -1.52 -1.98 14.62
N PRO A 121 -2.18 -3.08 14.21
CA PRO A 121 -1.74 -4.42 14.60
C PRO A 121 -0.29 -4.73 14.20
N ALA A 122 0.13 -4.34 12.98
CA ALA A 122 1.50 -4.55 12.52
C ALA A 122 2.53 -3.80 13.37
N PHE A 123 2.21 -2.63 13.88
CA PHE A 123 3.11 -1.88 14.78
C PHE A 123 3.30 -2.59 16.12
N VAL A 124 2.23 -3.21 16.63
CA VAL A 124 2.30 -4.04 17.85
C VAL A 124 3.13 -5.29 17.58
N ASP A 125 2.92 -5.98 16.46
CA ASP A 125 3.72 -7.15 16.05
C ASP A 125 5.21 -6.81 15.98
N MET A 126 5.55 -5.61 15.49
CA MET A 126 6.93 -5.11 15.40
C MET A 126 7.50 -4.58 16.72
N ASN A 127 6.75 -4.70 17.81
CA ASN A 127 7.16 -4.25 19.15
C ASN A 127 7.48 -2.74 19.23
N PHE A 128 6.74 -1.91 18.47
CA PHE A 128 6.89 -0.46 18.51
C PHE A 128 6.41 0.08 19.86
N ALA A 129 7.15 1.04 20.42
CA ALA A 129 6.73 1.74 21.62
C ALA A 129 5.39 2.48 21.39
N PRO A 130 4.49 2.54 22.39
CA PRO A 130 3.19 3.20 22.27
C PRO A 130 3.28 4.64 21.74
N GLU A 131 4.29 5.40 22.16
CA GLU A 131 4.52 6.77 21.72
C GLU A 131 4.86 6.86 20.22
N ARG A 132 5.57 5.86 19.69
CA ARG A 132 5.87 5.76 18.25
C ARG A 132 4.60 5.46 17.47
N ILE A 133 3.76 4.55 17.94
CA ILE A 133 2.47 4.23 17.35
C ILE A 133 1.58 5.48 17.32
N ALA A 134 1.50 6.21 18.44
CA ALA A 134 0.73 7.45 18.53
C ALA A 134 1.20 8.51 17.52
N ARG A 135 2.52 8.69 17.34
CA ARG A 135 3.07 9.62 16.33
C ARG A 135 2.72 9.21 14.91
N ILE A 136 2.78 7.91 14.59
CA ILE A 136 2.38 7.41 13.26
C ILE A 136 0.90 7.67 13.02
N ALA A 137 0.04 7.35 13.99
CA ALA A 137 -1.40 7.59 13.90
C ALA A 137 -1.72 9.09 13.75
N ALA A 138 -1.02 9.97 14.47
CA ALA A 138 -1.18 11.42 14.34
C ALA A 138 -0.81 11.91 12.94
N LYS A 139 0.28 11.40 12.34
CA LYS A 139 0.67 11.71 10.96
C LYS A 139 -0.38 11.25 9.94
N GLN A 140 -0.90 10.03 10.11
CA GLN A 140 -1.97 9.50 9.26
C GLN A 140 -3.25 10.34 9.40
N GLY A 141 -3.61 10.75 10.62
CA GLY A 141 -4.75 11.62 10.89
C GLY A 141 -4.60 13.01 10.25
N ALA A 142 -3.40 13.60 10.30
CA ALA A 142 -3.12 14.87 9.64
C ALA A 142 -3.24 14.75 8.10
N ALA A 143 -2.71 13.69 7.52
CA ALA A 143 -2.83 13.43 6.08
C ALA A 143 -4.30 13.23 5.64
N LEU A 144 -5.11 12.54 6.46
CA LEU A 144 -6.54 12.39 6.21
C LEU A 144 -7.25 13.77 6.22
N LYS A 145 -7.01 14.59 7.25
CA LYS A 145 -7.63 15.92 7.40
C LYS A 145 -7.24 16.90 6.28
N ALA A 146 -6.07 16.70 5.66
CA ALA A 146 -5.62 17.53 4.55
C ALA A 146 -6.33 17.23 3.21
N ARG A 147 -7.08 16.13 3.12
CA ARG A 147 -7.77 15.76 1.87
C ARG A 147 -8.94 16.70 1.59
N PRO A 148 -9.19 17.05 0.31
CA PRO A 148 -10.30 17.95 -0.07
C PRO A 148 -11.67 17.50 0.42
N GLU A 149 -11.95 16.19 0.40
CA GLU A 149 -13.22 15.61 0.85
C GLU A 149 -13.49 15.80 2.36
N MET A 150 -12.45 16.11 3.14
CA MET A 150 -12.58 16.33 4.59
C MET A 150 -13.00 17.76 4.96
N ARG A 151 -13.07 18.69 4.00
CA ARG A 151 -13.40 20.11 4.28
C ARG A 151 -14.72 20.27 5.03
N ARG A 152 -15.75 19.51 4.64
CA ARG A 152 -17.05 19.54 5.31
C ARG A 152 -16.97 19.12 6.78
N HIS A 153 -16.09 18.19 7.11
CA HIS A 153 -15.91 17.65 8.46
C HIS A 153 -15.07 18.57 9.37
N LEU A 154 -14.36 19.51 8.77
CA LEU A 154 -13.51 20.48 9.48
C LEU A 154 -14.13 21.86 9.57
N ALA A 155 -15.25 22.11 8.87
CA ALA A 155 -16.02 23.36 8.98
C ALA A 155 -16.77 23.37 10.32
N GLU A 156 -16.68 24.51 11.05
CA GLU A 156 -17.48 24.80 12.25
C GLU A 156 -18.93 25.17 11.91
#